data_e3b24b1efde1f015831316ae4e144a46
#
_entry.id   e3b24b1efde1f015831316ae4e144a46
#
_cell.length_a   1.000
_cell.length_b   1.000
_cell.length_c   1.000
_cell.angle_alpha   90.00
_cell.angle_beta   90.00
_cell.angle_gamma   90.00
#
_symmetry.space_group_name_H-M   'P 1'
#
loop_
_entity.id
_entity.type
_entity.pdbx_description
1 polymer ?
#
loop_
_entity_poly.entity_id
_entity_poly.type
_entity_poly.pdbx_seq_one_letter_code
_entity_poly.pdbx_strand_id
1 'polypeptide(L)'
;LKLSYAYLDDFLVRMAHHSTAIEGNTLTQYETKSILLDGIIPKVMNEREFYEVKNYKKYMAFLKDNYHNEITISLIKDTHSYLLQDIRDDAGAFKTIHNIILGADFIPTEPYLVQSELKNWCNTLEYRLKISNTVEEKIEVIMDQHFRFERIHPFSDGNGRTGRALIVHSCLQQGIAPIIINKSDRQLYMNLLSDLDIKGLTSMGIQLSKEENTRMKIINNAESAL
;
A
#
# COMPACT_ATOMS: atom_id res chain seq x y z
N LEU A 1 -1.37 -13.92 12.61
CA LEU A 1 -0.30 -12.95 12.94
C LEU A 1 -0.54 -12.32 14.30
N LYS A 2 0.52 -12.16 15.12
CA LYS A 2 0.48 -11.38 16.35
C LYS A 2 0.93 -9.96 16.03
N LEU A 3 0.02 -8.99 16.15
CA LEU A 3 0.28 -7.57 15.91
C LEU A 3 0.35 -6.85 17.26
N SER A 4 1.53 -6.79 17.86
CA SER A 4 1.75 -6.07 19.12
C SER A 4 1.73 -4.56 18.91
N TYR A 5 1.55 -3.78 19.99
CA TYR A 5 1.54 -2.32 19.90
C TYR A 5 2.88 -1.77 19.39
N ALA A 6 4.00 -2.28 19.90
CA ALA A 6 5.32 -1.86 19.45
C ALA A 6 5.56 -2.17 17.97
N TYR A 7 5.07 -3.34 17.49
CA TYR A 7 5.14 -3.66 16.08
C TYR A 7 4.26 -2.74 15.23
N LEU A 8 3.04 -2.46 15.66
CA LEU A 8 2.12 -1.58 14.92
C LEU A 8 2.67 -0.16 14.76
N ASP A 9 3.32 0.38 15.79
CA ASP A 9 3.97 1.70 15.73
C ASP A 9 5.15 1.70 14.75
N ASP A 10 6.03 0.70 14.82
CA ASP A 10 7.14 0.52 13.88
C ASP A 10 6.63 0.34 12.44
N PHE A 11 5.61 -0.49 12.26
CA PHE A 11 4.99 -0.76 10.96
C PHE A 11 4.36 0.51 10.37
N LEU A 12 3.60 1.26 11.16
CA LEU A 12 2.98 2.52 10.73
C LEU A 12 4.02 3.51 10.19
N VAL A 13 5.10 3.72 10.96
CA VAL A 13 6.17 4.66 10.56
C VAL A 13 6.83 4.22 9.26
N ARG A 14 7.19 2.95 9.13
CA ARG A 14 7.85 2.43 7.91
C ARG A 14 6.92 2.44 6.71
N MET A 15 5.69 1.99 6.87
CA MET A 15 4.69 1.99 5.80
C MET A 15 4.46 3.40 5.26
N ALA A 16 4.26 4.37 6.14
CA ALA A 16 4.08 5.76 5.76
C ALA A 16 5.31 6.31 5.05
N HIS A 17 6.50 6.19 5.70
CA HIS A 17 7.74 6.71 5.14
C HIS A 17 8.05 6.14 3.75
N HIS A 18 8.08 4.82 3.61
CA HIS A 18 8.48 4.20 2.36
C HIS A 18 7.47 4.47 1.25
N SER A 19 6.18 4.32 1.53
CA SER A 19 5.14 4.51 0.51
C SER A 19 5.05 5.95 0.01
N THR A 20 5.22 6.95 0.88
CA THR A 20 5.21 8.35 0.45
C THR A 20 6.52 8.75 -0.24
N ALA A 21 7.66 8.23 0.23
CA ALA A 21 8.96 8.51 -0.35
C ALA A 21 9.12 7.93 -1.77
N ILE A 22 8.46 6.82 -2.11
CA ILE A 22 8.37 6.29 -3.48
C ILE A 22 7.73 7.33 -4.41
N GLU A 23 6.76 8.09 -3.93
CA GLU A 23 6.07 9.16 -4.67
C GLU A 23 6.81 10.52 -4.62
N GLY A 24 7.96 10.59 -3.96
CA GLY A 24 8.80 11.78 -3.94
C GLY A 24 8.75 12.61 -2.66
N ASN A 25 8.04 12.16 -1.61
CA ASN A 25 8.07 12.80 -0.30
C ASN A 25 9.52 12.77 0.26
N THR A 26 9.98 13.88 0.80
CA THR A 26 11.38 14.06 1.20
C THR A 26 11.63 13.80 2.70
N LEU A 27 10.59 13.57 3.47
CA LEU A 27 10.71 13.33 4.92
C LEU A 27 11.50 12.04 5.20
N THR A 28 12.40 12.13 6.16
CA THR A 28 13.14 10.97 6.67
C THR A 28 12.21 10.09 7.52
N GLN A 29 12.62 8.85 7.75
CA GLN A 29 11.86 7.95 8.64
C GLN A 29 11.77 8.49 10.07
N TYR A 30 12.82 9.20 10.57
CA TYR A 30 12.80 9.86 11.87
C TYR A 30 11.76 11.00 11.92
N GLU A 31 11.73 11.86 10.90
CA GLU A 31 10.74 12.94 10.78
C GLU A 31 9.31 12.39 10.65
N THR A 32 9.15 11.29 9.92
CA THR A 32 7.88 10.54 9.82
C THR A 32 7.42 10.05 11.19
N LYS A 33 8.33 9.45 11.99
CA LYS A 33 8.06 9.03 13.36
C LYS A 33 7.62 10.20 14.23
N SER A 34 8.33 11.33 14.16
CA SER A 34 8.01 12.53 14.96
C SER A 34 6.56 13.01 14.68
N ILE A 35 6.13 13.00 13.42
CA ILE A 35 4.76 13.41 13.04
C ILE A 35 3.72 12.39 13.54
N LEU A 36 3.97 11.10 13.32
CA LEU A 36 2.98 10.05 13.53
C LEU A 36 2.82 9.65 15.00
N LEU A 37 3.95 9.51 15.72
CA LEU A 37 3.96 8.99 17.08
C LEU A 37 4.12 10.10 18.13
N ASP A 38 5.04 11.05 17.89
CA ASP A 38 5.35 12.08 18.87
C ASP A 38 4.43 13.31 18.74
N GLY A 39 3.71 13.46 17.60
CA GLY A 39 2.84 14.61 17.34
C GLY A 39 3.60 15.92 17.10
N ILE A 40 4.87 15.84 16.72
CA ILE A 40 5.77 16.98 16.55
C ILE A 40 6.04 17.21 15.05
N ILE A 41 5.97 18.45 14.60
CA ILE A 41 6.40 18.87 13.27
C ILE A 41 7.90 19.21 13.37
N PRO A 42 8.80 18.35 12.81
CA PRO A 42 10.23 18.43 13.10
C PRO A 42 10.97 19.58 12.39
N LYS A 43 10.39 20.11 11.32
CA LYS A 43 10.96 21.20 10.52
C LYS A 43 9.86 21.91 9.71
N VAL A 44 10.20 23.04 9.09
CA VAL A 44 9.37 23.64 8.05
C VAL A 44 9.30 22.69 6.86
N MET A 45 8.09 22.37 6.41
CA MET A 45 7.85 21.44 5.32
C MET A 45 6.68 21.86 4.47
N ASN A 46 6.55 21.26 3.30
CA ASN A 46 5.40 21.44 2.43
C ASN A 46 4.15 20.82 3.10
N GLU A 47 3.03 21.52 3.04
CA GLU A 47 1.74 21.07 3.61
C GLU A 47 1.33 19.70 3.04
N ARG A 48 1.51 19.48 1.74
CA ARG A 48 1.23 18.22 1.09
C ARG A 48 2.07 17.07 1.68
N GLU A 49 3.38 17.27 1.85
CA GLU A 49 4.27 16.26 2.45
C GLU A 49 3.86 15.88 3.87
N PHE A 50 3.42 16.89 4.65
CA PHE A 50 2.90 16.67 5.99
C PHE A 50 1.65 15.80 6.00
N TYR A 51 0.64 16.14 5.18
CA TYR A 51 -0.60 15.36 5.13
C TYR A 51 -0.39 13.97 4.53
N GLU A 52 0.47 13.82 3.53
CA GLU A 52 0.83 12.51 2.98
C GLU A 52 1.29 11.53 4.05
N VAL A 53 2.07 11.98 5.02
CA VAL A 53 2.50 11.16 6.16
C VAL A 53 1.41 11.05 7.22
N LYS A 54 0.84 12.17 7.66
CA LYS A 54 -0.15 12.24 8.74
C LYS A 54 -1.38 11.36 8.48
N ASN A 55 -1.82 11.27 7.24
CA ASN A 55 -2.97 10.49 6.83
C ASN A 55 -2.81 8.99 7.07
N TYR A 56 -1.59 8.47 7.07
CA TYR A 56 -1.34 7.07 7.42
C TYR A 56 -1.76 6.70 8.84
N LYS A 57 -1.81 7.65 9.77
CA LYS A 57 -2.31 7.39 11.13
C LYS A 57 -3.81 7.05 11.12
N LYS A 58 -4.60 7.82 10.35
CA LYS A 58 -6.04 7.55 10.17
C LYS A 58 -6.27 6.28 9.37
N TYR A 59 -5.51 6.11 8.28
CA TYR A 59 -5.57 4.89 7.48
C TYR A 59 -5.22 3.64 8.28
N MET A 60 -4.24 3.69 9.20
CA MET A 60 -3.90 2.56 10.05
C MET A 60 -5.05 2.14 10.97
N ALA A 61 -5.78 3.12 11.55
CA ALA A 61 -6.98 2.80 12.34
C ALA A 61 -8.03 2.10 11.48
N PHE A 62 -8.33 2.67 10.30
CA PHE A 62 -9.24 2.05 9.33
C PHE A 62 -8.80 0.64 8.92
N LEU A 63 -7.51 0.45 8.62
CA LEU A 63 -6.96 -0.85 8.24
C LEU A 63 -7.15 -1.88 9.36
N LYS A 64 -6.85 -1.53 10.62
CA LYS A 64 -7.03 -2.42 11.78
C LYS A 64 -8.45 -2.92 11.94
N ASP A 65 -9.43 -2.05 11.68
CA ASP A 65 -10.84 -2.39 11.81
C ASP A 65 -11.37 -3.20 10.62
N ASN A 66 -10.70 -3.13 9.47
CA ASN A 66 -11.23 -3.64 8.21
C ASN A 66 -10.38 -4.72 7.51
N TYR A 67 -9.16 -5.04 7.96
CA TYR A 67 -8.27 -5.96 7.22
C TYR A 67 -8.81 -7.40 7.13
N HIS A 68 -9.82 -7.77 7.91
CA HIS A 68 -10.52 -9.05 7.80
C HIS A 68 -11.53 -9.09 6.65
N ASN A 69 -11.97 -7.93 6.18
CA ASN A 69 -12.99 -7.80 5.15
C ASN A 69 -12.39 -8.06 3.76
N GLU A 70 -13.24 -8.56 2.87
CA GLU A 70 -12.90 -8.66 1.45
C GLU A 70 -12.67 -7.26 0.86
N ILE A 71 -11.75 -7.16 -0.09
CA ILE A 71 -11.50 -5.92 -0.80
C ILE A 71 -12.62 -5.69 -1.81
N THR A 72 -13.42 -4.67 -1.54
CA THR A 72 -14.52 -4.20 -2.38
C THR A 72 -14.20 -2.85 -3.00
N ILE A 73 -14.99 -2.43 -3.99
CA ILE A 73 -14.90 -1.08 -4.56
C ILE A 73 -15.04 0.00 -3.47
N SER A 74 -15.94 -0.19 -2.49
CA SER A 74 -16.09 0.73 -1.37
C SER A 74 -14.82 0.81 -0.55
N LEU A 75 -14.25 -0.32 -0.15
CA LEU A 75 -13.01 -0.38 0.62
C LEU A 75 -11.84 0.27 -0.12
N ILE A 76 -11.74 0.10 -1.44
CA ILE A 76 -10.72 0.77 -2.28
C ILE A 76 -10.91 2.30 -2.22
N LYS A 77 -12.14 2.79 -2.35
CA LYS A 77 -12.47 4.22 -2.27
C LYS A 77 -12.18 4.79 -0.88
N ASP A 78 -12.55 4.07 0.16
CA ASP A 78 -12.30 4.46 1.54
C ASP A 78 -10.79 4.51 1.83
N THR A 79 -10.03 3.50 1.39
CA THR A 79 -8.56 3.49 1.48
C THR A 79 -7.95 4.74 0.81
N HIS A 80 -8.35 5.03 -0.43
CA HIS A 80 -7.90 6.22 -1.13
C HIS A 80 -8.30 7.51 -0.39
N SER A 81 -9.55 7.59 0.08
CA SER A 81 -10.06 8.75 0.82
C SER A 81 -9.23 9.03 2.08
N TYR A 82 -8.94 8.01 2.89
CA TYR A 82 -8.08 8.17 4.07
C TYR A 82 -6.67 8.63 3.73
N LEU A 83 -6.06 8.10 2.66
CA LEU A 83 -4.69 8.43 2.27
C LEU A 83 -4.56 9.82 1.64
N LEU A 84 -5.60 10.30 0.96
CA LEU A 84 -5.59 11.57 0.21
C LEU A 84 -6.40 12.68 0.89
N GLN A 85 -6.95 12.46 2.08
CA GLN A 85 -7.67 13.48 2.84
C GLN A 85 -6.79 14.72 3.04
N ASP A 86 -7.38 15.89 2.95
CA ASP A 86 -6.70 17.20 3.10
C ASP A 86 -5.58 17.45 2.04
N ILE A 87 -5.47 16.55 1.03
CA ILE A 87 -4.56 16.68 -0.12
C ILE A 87 -5.34 16.89 -1.42
N ARG A 88 -6.50 16.23 -1.54
CA ARG A 88 -7.33 16.22 -2.75
C ARG A 88 -8.81 16.37 -2.40
N ASP A 89 -9.50 17.26 -3.10
CA ASP A 89 -10.96 17.43 -2.97
C ASP A 89 -11.74 16.23 -3.51
N ASP A 90 -11.15 15.50 -4.47
CA ASP A 90 -11.73 14.29 -5.08
C ASP A 90 -11.28 12.98 -4.37
N ALA A 91 -10.78 13.05 -3.12
CA ALA A 91 -10.37 11.87 -2.36
C ALA A 91 -11.52 10.86 -2.23
N GLY A 92 -11.27 9.61 -2.65
CA GLY A 92 -12.26 8.54 -2.71
C GLY A 92 -13.13 8.53 -3.98
N ALA A 93 -13.02 9.52 -4.86
CA ALA A 93 -13.73 9.55 -6.14
C ALA A 93 -12.86 9.00 -7.28
N PHE A 94 -13.45 8.20 -8.16
CA PHE A 94 -12.76 7.77 -9.37
C PHE A 94 -12.51 8.93 -10.32
N LYS A 95 -11.47 8.82 -11.12
CA LYS A 95 -11.14 9.80 -12.15
C LYS A 95 -12.30 9.96 -13.15
N THR A 96 -12.53 11.19 -13.55
CA THR A 96 -13.53 11.55 -14.58
C THR A 96 -12.87 11.95 -15.90
N ILE A 97 -11.56 12.21 -15.86
CA ILE A 97 -10.74 12.63 -17.00
C ILE A 97 -9.65 11.56 -17.19
N HIS A 98 -9.27 11.39 -18.43
CA HIS A 98 -8.15 10.52 -18.79
C HIS A 98 -6.86 11.01 -18.15
N ASN A 99 -6.15 10.12 -17.46
CA ASN A 99 -4.85 10.43 -16.91
C ASN A 99 -3.74 9.74 -17.71
N ILE A 100 -2.57 10.36 -17.71
CA ILE A 100 -1.35 9.86 -18.36
C ILE A 100 -0.32 9.64 -17.25
N ILE A 101 0.31 8.47 -17.25
CA ILE A 101 1.43 8.18 -16.35
C ILE A 101 2.71 8.53 -17.12
N LEU A 102 3.41 9.56 -16.65
CA LEU A 102 4.66 9.96 -17.28
C LEU A 102 5.71 8.83 -17.22
N GLY A 103 6.25 8.47 -18.38
CA GLY A 103 7.24 7.41 -18.49
C GLY A 103 6.68 5.99 -18.55
N ALA A 104 5.37 5.80 -18.58
CA ALA A 104 4.75 4.49 -18.80
C ALA A 104 4.43 4.27 -20.28
N ASP A 105 4.67 3.05 -20.76
CA ASP A 105 4.39 2.62 -22.13
C ASP A 105 2.96 2.09 -22.33
N PHE A 106 2.05 2.40 -21.40
CA PHE A 106 0.66 2.00 -21.48
C PHE A 106 -0.29 3.15 -21.16
N ILE A 107 -1.52 3.02 -21.65
CA ILE A 107 -2.61 3.93 -21.38
C ILE A 107 -3.46 3.32 -20.26
N PRO A 108 -3.67 4.01 -19.12
CA PRO A 108 -4.56 3.56 -18.06
C PRO A 108 -6.01 3.37 -18.54
N THR A 109 -6.76 2.55 -17.81
CA THR A 109 -8.18 2.29 -18.09
C THR A 109 -8.97 3.59 -18.26
N GLU A 110 -9.81 3.63 -19.28
CA GLU A 110 -10.72 4.75 -19.55
C GLU A 110 -11.65 5.03 -18.35
N PRO A 111 -11.94 6.31 -18.03
CA PRO A 111 -12.73 6.65 -16.85
C PRO A 111 -14.07 5.91 -16.74
N TYR A 112 -14.79 5.75 -17.83
CA TYR A 112 -16.10 5.08 -17.84
C TYR A 112 -16.00 3.56 -17.64
N LEU A 113 -14.83 2.94 -17.81
CA LEU A 113 -14.57 1.52 -17.58
C LEU A 113 -14.04 1.21 -16.18
N VAL A 114 -13.55 2.20 -15.43
CA VAL A 114 -12.89 2.01 -14.13
C VAL A 114 -13.73 1.17 -13.18
N GLN A 115 -15.02 1.48 -13.05
CA GLN A 115 -15.89 0.75 -12.12
C GLN A 115 -16.08 -0.72 -12.48
N SER A 116 -16.23 -1.05 -13.76
CA SER A 116 -16.37 -2.43 -14.23
C SER A 116 -15.05 -3.21 -14.09
N GLU A 117 -13.94 -2.58 -14.45
CA GLU A 117 -12.61 -3.19 -14.30
C GLU A 117 -12.24 -3.46 -12.83
N LEU A 118 -12.53 -2.52 -11.92
CA LEU A 118 -12.32 -2.75 -10.49
C LEU A 118 -13.24 -3.83 -9.92
N LYS A 119 -14.48 -3.95 -10.40
CA LYS A 119 -15.36 -5.05 -9.99
C LYS A 119 -14.76 -6.41 -10.39
N ASN A 120 -14.27 -6.51 -11.62
CA ASN A 120 -13.60 -7.71 -12.11
C ASN A 120 -12.31 -7.99 -11.33
N TRP A 121 -11.55 -6.94 -11.01
CA TRP A 121 -10.33 -7.00 -10.22
C TRP A 121 -10.61 -7.55 -8.81
N CYS A 122 -11.61 -7.03 -8.09
CA CYS A 122 -12.00 -7.51 -6.76
C CYS A 122 -12.39 -9.00 -6.80
N ASN A 123 -13.25 -9.38 -7.73
CA ASN A 123 -13.71 -10.76 -7.87
C ASN A 123 -12.55 -11.72 -8.21
N THR A 124 -11.62 -11.28 -9.05
CA THR A 124 -10.44 -12.07 -9.45
C THR A 124 -9.48 -12.24 -8.27
N LEU A 125 -9.21 -11.18 -7.51
CA LEU A 125 -8.37 -11.23 -6.32
C LEU A 125 -8.93 -12.24 -5.31
N GLU A 126 -10.21 -12.09 -4.94
CA GLU A 126 -10.87 -12.97 -3.99
C GLU A 126 -10.84 -14.43 -4.44
N TYR A 127 -11.25 -14.69 -5.68
CA TYR A 127 -11.27 -16.05 -6.22
C TYR A 127 -9.88 -16.69 -6.22
N ARG A 128 -8.87 -15.98 -6.72
CA ARG A 128 -7.50 -16.52 -6.81
C ARG A 128 -6.89 -16.74 -5.43
N LEU A 129 -7.10 -15.85 -4.47
CA LEU A 129 -6.64 -16.04 -3.08
C LEU A 129 -7.29 -17.25 -2.43
N LYS A 130 -8.59 -17.50 -2.70
CA LYS A 130 -9.32 -18.63 -2.15
C LYS A 130 -8.82 -19.99 -2.65
N ILE A 131 -8.36 -20.07 -3.90
CA ILE A 131 -7.85 -21.31 -4.48
C ILE A 131 -6.34 -21.51 -4.26
N SER A 132 -5.63 -20.49 -3.78
CA SER A 132 -4.20 -20.58 -3.48
C SER A 132 -3.95 -21.36 -2.19
N ASN A 133 -3.04 -22.33 -2.23
CA ASN A 133 -2.78 -23.25 -1.12
C ASN A 133 -1.53 -22.87 -0.32
N THR A 134 -0.56 -22.17 -0.93
CA THR A 134 0.71 -21.79 -0.30
C THR A 134 0.80 -20.27 -0.10
N VAL A 135 1.68 -19.85 0.80
CA VAL A 135 1.97 -18.43 1.02
C VAL A 135 2.55 -17.79 -0.24
N GLU A 136 3.42 -18.51 -0.93
CA GLU A 136 4.06 -18.06 -2.16
C GLU A 136 3.03 -17.83 -3.29
N GLU A 137 2.08 -18.77 -3.48
CA GLU A 137 0.96 -18.60 -4.43
C GLU A 137 0.10 -17.38 -4.09
N LYS A 138 -0.20 -17.16 -2.81
CA LYS A 138 -0.97 -15.99 -2.38
C LYS A 138 -0.21 -14.70 -2.63
N ILE A 139 1.10 -14.66 -2.37
CA ILE A 139 1.92 -13.48 -2.66
C ILE A 139 1.97 -13.23 -4.18
N GLU A 140 2.09 -14.28 -5.00
CA GLU A 140 2.02 -14.13 -6.46
C GLU A 140 0.69 -13.47 -6.89
N VAL A 141 -0.43 -13.94 -6.36
CA VAL A 141 -1.75 -13.34 -6.64
C VAL A 141 -1.78 -11.87 -6.21
N ILE A 142 -1.31 -11.55 -5.00
CA ILE A 142 -1.30 -10.18 -4.48
C ILE A 142 -0.46 -9.27 -5.38
N MET A 143 0.73 -9.69 -5.78
CA MET A 143 1.64 -8.88 -6.59
C MET A 143 1.15 -8.75 -8.05
N ASP A 144 0.58 -9.80 -8.65
CA ASP A 144 -0.06 -9.72 -9.96
C ASP A 144 -1.28 -8.77 -9.93
N GLN A 145 -2.12 -8.86 -8.90
CA GLN A 145 -3.27 -7.98 -8.76
C GLN A 145 -2.85 -6.53 -8.45
N HIS A 146 -1.78 -6.32 -7.71
CA HIS A 146 -1.20 -4.99 -7.55
C HIS A 146 -0.77 -4.39 -8.90
N PHE A 147 -0.05 -5.14 -9.69
CA PHE A 147 0.33 -4.75 -11.06
C PHE A 147 -0.89 -4.34 -11.90
N ARG A 148 -1.96 -5.14 -11.88
CA ARG A 148 -3.20 -4.85 -12.60
C ARG A 148 -3.90 -3.59 -12.08
N PHE A 149 -3.88 -3.38 -10.76
CA PHE A 149 -4.43 -2.17 -10.14
C PHE A 149 -3.70 -0.90 -10.63
N GLU A 150 -2.36 -0.95 -10.70
CA GLU A 150 -1.57 0.17 -11.22
C GLU A 150 -1.90 0.48 -12.69
N ARG A 151 -2.28 -0.52 -13.49
CA ARG A 151 -2.72 -0.33 -14.89
C ARG A 151 -4.16 0.20 -15.01
N ILE A 152 -5.06 -0.19 -14.13
CA ILE A 152 -6.41 0.40 -14.06
C ILE A 152 -6.29 1.88 -13.72
N HIS A 153 -5.43 2.22 -12.78
CA HIS A 153 -5.14 3.60 -12.36
C HIS A 153 -6.41 4.39 -12.08
N PRO A 154 -7.23 3.95 -11.11
CA PRO A 154 -8.63 4.38 -10.99
C PRO A 154 -8.83 5.84 -10.55
N PHE A 155 -7.84 6.46 -9.93
CA PHE A 155 -7.93 7.78 -9.32
C PHE A 155 -7.12 8.82 -10.09
N SER A 156 -7.42 10.11 -9.87
CA SER A 156 -6.68 11.21 -10.49
C SER A 156 -5.25 11.33 -9.95
N ASP A 157 -5.02 10.97 -8.68
CA ASP A 157 -3.73 10.93 -7.98
C ASP A 157 -3.78 9.83 -6.90
N GLY A 158 -2.66 9.46 -6.30
CA GLY A 158 -2.60 8.54 -5.16
C GLY A 158 -2.79 7.06 -5.48
N ASN A 159 -2.78 6.66 -6.74
CA ASN A 159 -2.95 5.26 -7.14
C ASN A 159 -1.84 4.37 -6.55
N GLY A 160 -0.57 4.75 -6.65
CA GLY A 160 0.55 3.98 -6.10
C GLY A 160 0.45 3.81 -4.58
N ARG A 161 0.10 4.86 -3.83
CA ARG A 161 -0.12 4.79 -2.37
C ARG A 161 -1.27 3.84 -2.04
N THR A 162 -2.38 3.93 -2.76
CA THR A 162 -3.54 3.05 -2.60
C THR A 162 -3.20 1.61 -2.97
N GLY A 163 -2.55 1.37 -4.11
CA GLY A 163 -2.13 0.03 -4.54
C GLY A 163 -1.23 -0.66 -3.51
N ARG A 164 -0.23 0.05 -2.95
CA ARG A 164 0.62 -0.50 -1.89
C ARG A 164 -0.14 -0.72 -0.59
N ALA A 165 -1.12 0.11 -0.26
CA ALA A 165 -2.01 -0.11 0.88
C ALA A 165 -2.89 -1.37 0.70
N LEU A 166 -3.36 -1.65 -0.52
CA LEU A 166 -4.11 -2.86 -0.85
C LEU A 166 -3.25 -4.14 -0.79
N ILE A 167 -1.94 -4.06 -1.12
CA ILE A 167 -0.99 -5.16 -0.87
C ILE A 167 -0.99 -5.52 0.62
N VAL A 168 -0.80 -4.51 1.48
CA VAL A 168 -0.77 -4.70 2.94
C VAL A 168 -2.08 -5.29 3.44
N HIS A 169 -3.22 -4.75 3.01
CA HIS A 169 -4.54 -5.27 3.36
C HIS A 169 -4.66 -6.76 3.00
N SER A 170 -4.34 -7.12 1.75
CA SER A 170 -4.40 -8.50 1.27
C SER A 170 -3.50 -9.44 2.06
N CYS A 171 -2.28 -9.01 2.40
CA CYS A 171 -1.37 -9.80 3.23
C CYS A 171 -1.97 -10.07 4.62
N LEU A 172 -2.47 -9.03 5.29
CA LEU A 172 -3.05 -9.17 6.62
C LEU A 172 -4.31 -10.05 6.60
N GLN A 173 -5.18 -9.87 5.62
CA GLN A 173 -6.38 -10.70 5.42
C GLN A 173 -6.04 -12.18 5.29
N GLN A 174 -4.94 -12.49 4.59
CA GLN A 174 -4.47 -13.87 4.37
C GLN A 174 -3.57 -14.40 5.50
N GLY A 175 -3.37 -13.65 6.57
CA GLY A 175 -2.47 -14.04 7.66
C GLY A 175 -0.99 -14.06 7.27
N ILE A 176 -0.60 -13.33 6.24
CA ILE A 176 0.76 -13.21 5.72
C ILE A 176 1.39 -11.94 6.31
N ALA A 177 2.70 -12.00 6.64
CA ALA A 177 3.43 -10.81 7.06
C ALA A 177 3.37 -9.73 5.97
N PRO A 178 3.04 -8.47 6.32
CA PRO A 178 2.84 -7.41 5.35
C PRO A 178 4.05 -7.19 4.43
N ILE A 179 3.78 -6.80 3.19
CA ILE A 179 4.82 -6.43 2.22
C ILE A 179 4.93 -4.91 2.20
N ILE A 180 6.06 -4.37 2.65
CA ILE A 180 6.40 -2.95 2.52
C ILE A 180 7.50 -2.82 1.48
N ILE A 181 7.21 -2.15 0.37
CA ILE A 181 8.20 -1.84 -0.65
C ILE A 181 9.07 -0.70 -0.13
N ASN A 182 10.38 -0.95 0.05
CA ASN A 182 11.29 0.04 0.60
C ASN A 182 11.59 1.14 -0.43
N LYS A 183 11.85 2.35 0.07
CA LYS A 183 12.31 3.48 -0.77
C LYS A 183 13.58 3.13 -1.56
N SER A 184 14.50 2.36 -0.96
CA SER A 184 15.73 1.90 -1.61
C SER A 184 15.48 1.05 -2.85
N ASP A 185 14.37 0.32 -2.87
CA ASP A 185 14.01 -0.61 -3.94
C ASP A 185 13.14 0.06 -5.03
N ARG A 186 12.89 1.37 -4.89
CA ARG A 186 12.02 2.13 -5.81
C ARG A 186 12.35 1.90 -7.27
N GLN A 187 13.63 2.00 -7.65
CA GLN A 187 14.03 1.85 -9.05
C GLN A 187 13.73 0.44 -9.57
N LEU A 188 14.09 -0.58 -8.80
CA LEU A 188 13.78 -1.97 -9.14
C LEU A 188 12.27 -2.19 -9.25
N TYR A 189 11.51 -1.74 -8.27
CA TYR A 189 10.05 -1.85 -8.26
C TYR A 189 9.40 -1.20 -9.49
N MET A 190 9.82 0.02 -9.85
CA MET A 190 9.30 0.71 -11.03
C MET A 190 9.68 -0.01 -12.34
N ASN A 191 10.90 -0.54 -12.44
CA ASN A 191 11.32 -1.32 -13.60
C ASN A 191 10.48 -2.60 -13.74
N LEU A 192 10.27 -3.34 -12.65
CA LEU A 192 9.43 -4.55 -12.67
C LEU A 192 7.99 -4.28 -13.12
N LEU A 193 7.43 -3.14 -12.70
CA LEU A 193 6.09 -2.70 -13.15
C LEU A 193 6.09 -2.32 -14.65
N SER A 194 7.12 -1.62 -15.11
CA SER A 194 7.26 -1.20 -16.50
C SER A 194 7.46 -2.41 -17.43
N ASP A 195 8.34 -3.32 -17.05
CA ASP A 195 8.75 -4.47 -17.86
C ASP A 195 7.73 -5.63 -17.83
N LEU A 196 6.61 -5.47 -17.12
CA LEU A 196 5.59 -6.51 -16.94
C LEU A 196 6.15 -7.77 -16.23
N ASP A 197 7.19 -7.61 -15.42
CA ASP A 197 7.85 -8.74 -14.75
C ASP A 197 7.13 -9.13 -13.47
N ILE A 198 6.02 -9.88 -13.62
CA ILE A 198 5.24 -10.40 -12.50
C ILE A 198 6.06 -11.37 -11.64
N LYS A 199 6.97 -12.14 -12.25
CA LYS A 199 7.84 -13.07 -11.50
C LYS A 199 8.83 -12.32 -10.62
N GLY A 200 9.43 -11.26 -11.14
CA GLY A 200 10.31 -10.37 -10.38
C GLY A 200 9.55 -9.69 -9.23
N LEU A 201 8.35 -9.15 -9.49
CA LEU A 201 7.49 -8.59 -8.45
C LEU A 201 7.13 -9.61 -7.37
N THR A 202 6.78 -10.84 -7.76
CA THR A 202 6.48 -11.94 -6.84
C THR A 202 7.70 -12.27 -5.97
N SER A 203 8.88 -12.40 -6.58
CA SER A 203 10.13 -12.68 -5.87
C SER A 203 10.46 -11.59 -4.85
N MET A 204 10.29 -10.30 -5.23
CA MET A 204 10.43 -9.16 -4.33
C MET A 204 9.42 -9.26 -3.17
N GLY A 205 8.15 -9.53 -3.45
CA GLY A 205 7.11 -9.69 -2.43
C GLY A 205 7.40 -10.79 -1.43
N ILE A 206 7.86 -11.96 -1.90
CA ILE A 206 8.24 -13.10 -1.04
C ILE A 206 9.41 -12.71 -0.13
N GLN A 207 10.43 -12.05 -0.66
CA GLN A 207 11.58 -11.60 0.12
C GLN A 207 11.16 -10.61 1.20
N LEU A 208 10.43 -9.54 0.83
CA LEU A 208 9.98 -8.50 1.76
C LEU A 208 9.07 -9.06 2.86
N SER A 209 8.16 -9.98 2.51
CA SER A 209 7.32 -10.65 3.51
C SER A 209 8.10 -11.53 4.49
N LYS A 210 9.15 -12.23 4.04
CA LYS A 210 10.05 -13.00 4.91
C LYS A 210 10.84 -12.11 5.86
N GLU A 211 11.36 -10.99 5.37
CA GLU A 211 12.07 -9.98 6.17
C GLU A 211 11.13 -9.38 7.23
N GLU A 212 9.91 -9.02 6.83
CA GLU A 212 8.89 -8.47 7.73
C GLU A 212 8.47 -9.47 8.81
N ASN A 213 8.29 -10.75 8.46
CA ASN A 213 7.99 -11.80 9.43
C ASN A 213 9.11 -11.96 10.48
N THR A 214 10.36 -11.84 10.05
CA THR A 214 11.52 -11.86 10.97
C THR A 214 11.49 -10.66 11.91
N ARG A 215 11.24 -9.46 11.37
CA ARG A 215 11.11 -8.22 12.14
C ARG A 215 9.97 -8.30 13.17
N MET A 216 8.81 -8.79 12.76
CA MET A 216 7.66 -9.01 13.66
C MET A 216 8.03 -9.89 14.85
N LYS A 217 8.73 -11.00 14.60
CA LYS A 217 9.16 -11.93 15.66
C LYS A 217 10.12 -11.25 16.64
N ILE A 218 11.08 -10.48 16.14
CA ILE A 218 12.06 -9.77 16.99
C ILE A 218 11.32 -8.78 17.91
N ILE A 219 10.45 -7.94 17.36
CA ILE A 219 9.74 -6.90 18.12
C ILE A 219 8.77 -7.54 19.14
N ASN A 220 7.98 -8.54 18.71
CA ASN A 220 7.03 -9.22 19.59
C ASN A 220 7.72 -9.96 20.74
N ASN A 221 8.90 -10.52 20.52
CA ASN A 221 9.68 -11.19 21.58
C ASN A 221 10.26 -10.17 22.57
N ALA A 222 10.75 -9.03 22.10
CA ALA A 222 11.25 -7.96 22.95
C ALA A 222 10.14 -7.38 23.86
N GLU A 223 8.94 -7.17 23.32
CA GLU A 223 7.79 -6.68 24.12
C GLU A 223 7.30 -7.73 25.15
N SER A 224 7.42 -9.02 24.84
CA SER A 224 7.00 -10.09 25.78
C SER A 224 8.01 -10.33 26.90
N ALA A 225 9.20 -9.73 26.84
CA ALA A 225 10.26 -9.84 27.86
C ALA A 225 10.26 -8.66 28.85
N LEU A 226 9.40 -7.66 28.65
CA LEU A 226 9.17 -6.50 29.53
C LEU A 226 7.96 -6.74 30.41
#